data_fc708683594ad36effc73de3ca867ee0
#
_entry.id   fc708683594ad36effc73de3ca867ee0
#
_cell.length_a   1.000
_cell.length_b   1.000
_cell.length_c   1.000
_cell.angle_alpha   90.00
_cell.angle_beta   90.00
_cell.angle_gamma   90.00
#
_symmetry.space_group_name_H-M   'P 1'
#
loop_
_entity.id
_entity.type
_entity.pdbx_description
1 polymer ?
#
loop_
_entity_poly.entity_id
_entity_poly.type
_entity_poly.pdbx_seq_one_letter_code
_entity_poly.pdbx_strand_id
1 'polypeptide(L)'
;MVKTCWRTRIDDDASGKAEGLMWHKDLGNHLYGEFSMAVIQANNLLEDHCQLESGPLSSSNSGPYGTFIGVYDGHAGTEASRFISHNLFSNFKALVSEHHEISENVINKAFSATEEDFLCLVKKQWLSRPQIASVGSCCLVGVVCNGQLYIANAGDSRVALGRAEPGIRRVKAIQLSREHNANIESVRNELRSLHPDDSQIVVLKHKVWRVKGIIQVSRSIGDAYLKRTEFNREPLQSKYRLAEPFHKLILGSEPSILVHKLQPEDQFLIFASDGLCISATKKLSKLCKISLAMESPRDSLKQHSR
;
A
#
# COMPACT_ATOMS: atom_id res chain seq x y z
N MET A 1 -12.11 -16.17 -13.93
CA MET A 1 -10.64 -16.06 -14.17
C MET A 1 -10.39 -14.63 -14.60
N VAL A 2 -10.16 -13.74 -13.63
CA VAL A 2 -9.89 -12.31 -13.89
C VAL A 2 -8.42 -12.23 -14.31
N LYS A 3 -8.18 -11.75 -15.52
CA LYS A 3 -6.83 -11.59 -16.06
C LYS A 3 -6.15 -10.46 -15.30
N THR A 4 -5.00 -10.73 -14.74
CA THR A 4 -4.07 -9.73 -14.19
C THR A 4 -3.93 -8.55 -15.15
N CYS A 5 -4.30 -7.36 -14.71
CA CYS A 5 -4.42 -6.16 -15.54
C CYS A 5 -3.07 -5.46 -15.71
N TRP A 6 -2.12 -6.10 -16.40
CA TRP A 6 -0.85 -5.47 -16.81
C TRP A 6 -0.51 -5.91 -18.25
N ARG A 7 -0.97 -5.15 -19.23
CA ARG A 7 -0.35 -5.11 -20.56
C ARG A 7 0.13 -3.68 -20.81
N THR A 8 1.40 -3.46 -20.63
CA THR A 8 2.10 -2.34 -21.27
C THR A 8 2.00 -2.53 -22.79
N ARG A 9 1.21 -1.70 -23.47
CA ARG A 9 1.49 -1.38 -24.86
C ARG A 9 2.61 -0.34 -24.85
N ILE A 10 3.81 -0.78 -25.09
CA ILE A 10 4.90 0.08 -25.53
C ILE A 10 4.67 0.23 -27.03
N ASP A 11 4.09 1.34 -27.47
CA ASP A 11 4.25 1.79 -28.84
C ASP A 11 5.63 2.45 -28.87
N ASP A 12 6.58 1.77 -29.55
CA ASP A 12 7.89 2.32 -29.88
C ASP A 12 7.69 3.53 -30.80
N ASP A 13 7.73 4.74 -30.23
CA ASP A 13 8.04 5.95 -30.97
C ASP A 13 9.22 6.66 -30.33
N ALA A 14 10.30 6.71 -31.09
CA ALA A 14 11.61 7.20 -30.69
C ALA A 14 11.60 8.75 -30.67
N SER A 15 11.10 9.34 -29.58
CA SER A 15 11.47 10.72 -29.24
C SER A 15 11.30 10.92 -27.72
N GLY A 16 12.41 11.08 -27.01
CA GLY A 16 12.49 11.13 -25.55
C GLY A 16 11.63 12.21 -24.92
N LYS A 17 10.66 11.78 -24.21
CA LYS A 17 9.96 12.22 -23.01
C LYS A 17 8.58 11.56 -23.01
N ALA A 18 8.47 10.35 -22.54
CA ALA A 18 7.17 9.75 -22.29
C ALA A 18 6.59 10.31 -20.99
N GLU A 19 5.91 11.43 -21.05
CA GLU A 19 4.88 11.79 -20.06
C GLU A 19 3.64 10.94 -20.36
N GLY A 20 3.64 9.68 -19.93
CA GLY A 20 2.54 8.75 -20.16
C GLY A 20 1.56 8.74 -18.99
N LEU A 21 0.43 9.43 -19.11
CA LEU A 21 -0.74 9.16 -18.27
C LEU A 21 -1.33 7.83 -18.72
N MET A 22 -1.22 6.77 -17.90
CA MET A 22 -1.90 5.52 -18.16
C MET A 22 -3.23 5.50 -17.40
N TRP A 23 -4.33 5.64 -18.16
CA TRP A 23 -5.67 5.45 -17.63
C TRP A 23 -6.11 4.00 -17.85
N HIS A 24 -6.63 3.37 -16.79
CA HIS A 24 -7.39 2.15 -16.94
C HIS A 24 -8.74 2.34 -16.27
N LYS A 25 -9.81 2.28 -17.04
CA LYS A 25 -11.18 2.26 -16.54
C LYS A 25 -11.73 0.86 -16.73
N ASP A 26 -11.97 0.15 -15.65
CA ASP A 26 -12.70 -1.11 -15.70
C ASP A 26 -14.16 -0.82 -15.32
N LEU A 27 -15.06 -1.09 -16.26
CA LEU A 27 -16.53 -0.99 -16.08
C LEU A 27 -17.15 -2.37 -15.86
N GLY A 28 -16.34 -3.37 -15.46
CA GLY A 28 -16.81 -4.71 -15.20
C GLY A 28 -17.82 -4.77 -14.04
N ASN A 29 -18.55 -5.88 -13.97
CA ASN A 29 -19.45 -6.17 -12.84
C ASN A 29 -18.62 -6.52 -11.61
N HIS A 30 -18.32 -5.53 -10.79
CA HIS A 30 -17.71 -5.70 -9.49
C HIS A 30 -18.77 -5.87 -8.40
N LEU A 31 -18.44 -6.64 -7.37
CA LEU A 31 -19.40 -6.96 -6.29
C LEU A 31 -19.90 -5.74 -5.52
N TYR A 32 -19.14 -4.64 -5.53
CA TYR A 32 -19.40 -3.47 -4.68
C TYR A 32 -19.34 -2.14 -5.44
N GLY A 33 -19.52 -2.13 -6.75
CA GLY A 33 -19.60 -0.91 -7.53
C GLY A 33 -18.56 -0.78 -8.66
N GLU A 34 -18.35 0.44 -9.12
CA GLU A 34 -17.43 0.76 -10.22
C GLU A 34 -16.04 1.08 -9.70
N PHE A 35 -15.02 0.58 -10.41
CA PHE A 35 -13.62 0.87 -10.13
C PHE A 35 -13.00 1.67 -11.26
N SER A 36 -12.17 2.65 -10.90
CA SER A 36 -11.27 3.30 -11.83
C SER A 36 -9.88 3.43 -11.23
N MET A 37 -8.88 3.23 -12.06
CA MET A 37 -7.48 3.31 -11.69
C MET A 37 -6.76 4.30 -12.60
N ALA A 38 -5.86 5.10 -12.04
CA ALA A 38 -4.97 5.98 -12.78
C ALA A 38 -3.55 5.87 -12.23
N VAL A 39 -2.58 5.71 -13.10
CA VAL A 39 -1.15 5.66 -12.76
C VAL A 39 -0.43 6.69 -13.60
N ILE A 40 0.41 7.51 -12.96
CA ILE A 40 1.27 8.48 -13.63
C ILE A 40 2.71 8.19 -13.25
N GLN A 41 3.54 7.91 -14.24
CA GLN A 41 4.97 7.77 -14.03
C GLN A 41 5.61 9.15 -13.90
N ALA A 42 6.16 9.46 -12.72
CA ALA A 42 6.84 10.73 -12.42
C ALA A 42 8.37 10.62 -12.39
N ASN A 43 8.90 9.43 -12.21
CA ASN A 43 10.34 9.12 -12.17
C ASN A 43 10.78 8.31 -13.38
N ASN A 44 12.09 8.12 -13.56
CA ASN A 44 12.66 7.28 -14.63
C ASN A 44 12.16 5.82 -14.57
N LEU A 45 11.81 5.34 -13.38
CA LEU A 45 11.20 4.02 -13.16
C LEU A 45 9.84 4.20 -12.51
N LEU A 46 8.85 3.42 -12.95
CA LEU A 46 7.58 3.29 -12.26
C LEU A 46 7.77 2.31 -11.10
N GLU A 47 7.91 2.85 -9.89
CA GLU A 47 8.10 2.05 -8.67
C GLU A 47 6.78 1.62 -8.03
N ASP A 48 5.70 2.35 -8.33
CA ASP A 48 4.36 2.09 -7.80
C ASP A 48 3.68 0.91 -8.52
N HIS A 49 2.99 0.07 -7.75
CA HIS A 49 2.13 -0.98 -8.25
C HIS A 49 0.75 -0.90 -7.59
N CYS A 50 -0.27 -1.35 -8.33
CA CYS A 50 -1.64 -1.44 -7.83
C CYS A 50 -2.18 -2.84 -8.08
N GLN A 51 -3.15 -3.26 -7.26
CA GLN A 51 -3.84 -4.53 -7.41
C GLN A 51 -5.33 -4.35 -7.13
N LEU A 52 -6.16 -4.97 -7.93
CA LEU A 52 -7.60 -5.03 -7.73
C LEU A 52 -8.10 -6.42 -8.06
N GLU A 53 -8.67 -7.08 -7.07
CA GLU A 53 -9.22 -8.43 -7.20
C GLU A 53 -10.65 -8.46 -6.67
N SER A 54 -11.60 -8.95 -7.45
CA SER A 54 -12.98 -9.16 -7.03
C SER A 54 -13.39 -10.61 -7.21
N GLY A 55 -14.01 -11.19 -6.20
CA GLY A 55 -14.42 -12.60 -6.21
C GLY A 55 -14.21 -13.29 -4.87
N PRO A 56 -13.89 -14.60 -4.88
CA PRO A 56 -13.61 -15.34 -3.66
C PRO A 56 -12.32 -14.85 -3.00
N LEU A 57 -12.43 -14.45 -1.73
CA LEU A 57 -11.33 -13.98 -0.89
C LEU A 57 -10.63 -15.10 -0.14
N SER A 58 -10.99 -16.34 -0.40
CA SER A 58 -10.30 -17.53 0.09
C SER A 58 -9.77 -18.37 -1.06
N SER A 59 -8.87 -19.30 -0.78
CA SER A 59 -8.37 -20.27 -1.76
C SER A 59 -9.42 -21.34 -2.09
N SER A 60 -10.43 -21.54 -1.22
CA SER A 60 -11.56 -22.40 -1.45
C SER A 60 -12.72 -21.61 -2.06
N ASN A 61 -13.49 -22.24 -2.97
CA ASN A 61 -14.66 -21.62 -3.59
C ASN A 61 -15.83 -21.40 -2.61
N SER A 62 -15.76 -21.91 -1.39
CA SER A 62 -16.78 -21.79 -0.35
C SER A 62 -16.52 -20.64 0.64
N GLY A 63 -15.48 -19.85 0.43
CA GLY A 63 -15.10 -18.75 1.32
C GLY A 63 -15.88 -17.46 1.07
N PRO A 64 -15.57 -16.39 1.83
CA PRO A 64 -16.20 -15.09 1.66
C PRO A 64 -15.88 -14.49 0.30
N TYR A 65 -16.85 -13.76 -0.27
CA TYR A 65 -16.72 -13.01 -1.51
C TYR A 65 -16.55 -11.53 -1.20
N GLY A 66 -15.67 -10.88 -1.93
CA GLY A 66 -15.40 -9.48 -1.71
C GLY A 66 -14.49 -8.86 -2.77
N THR A 67 -13.97 -7.69 -2.44
CA THR A 67 -13.01 -6.98 -3.26
C THR A 67 -11.77 -6.65 -2.45
N PHE A 68 -10.61 -7.02 -2.97
CA PHE A 68 -9.30 -6.67 -2.44
C PHE A 68 -8.68 -5.59 -3.31
N ILE A 69 -8.18 -4.53 -2.67
CA ILE A 69 -7.60 -3.35 -3.30
C ILE A 69 -6.22 -3.16 -2.70
N GLY A 70 -5.18 -3.03 -3.53
CA GLY A 70 -3.80 -2.79 -3.11
C GLY A 70 -3.20 -1.58 -3.81
N VAL A 71 -2.48 -0.73 -3.05
CA VAL A 71 -1.60 0.33 -3.56
C VAL A 71 -0.26 0.16 -2.88
N TYR A 72 0.79 -0.05 -3.69
CA TYR A 72 2.14 -0.37 -3.26
C TYR A 72 3.09 0.67 -3.81
N ASP A 73 3.41 1.69 -3.01
CA ASP A 73 4.32 2.79 -3.36
C ASP A 73 5.75 2.35 -3.09
N GLY A 74 6.46 2.01 -4.16
CA GLY A 74 7.83 1.50 -4.11
C GLY A 74 8.87 2.61 -3.98
N HIS A 75 9.99 2.30 -3.32
CA HIS A 75 11.13 3.18 -3.23
C HIS A 75 12.46 2.44 -3.32
N ALA A 76 13.46 3.13 -3.87
CA ALA A 76 14.81 2.60 -4.15
C ALA A 76 14.84 1.40 -5.11
N GLY A 77 13.75 1.13 -5.82
CA GLY A 77 13.59 0.06 -6.79
C GLY A 77 12.16 -0.46 -6.86
N THR A 78 11.87 -1.27 -7.85
CA THR A 78 10.52 -1.81 -8.13
C THR A 78 10.29 -3.18 -7.49
N GLU A 79 11.34 -3.82 -6.95
CA GLU A 79 11.31 -5.22 -6.55
C GLU A 79 10.33 -5.49 -5.42
N ALA A 80 10.25 -4.59 -4.41
CA ALA A 80 9.37 -4.78 -3.27
C ALA A 80 7.90 -4.60 -3.65
N SER A 81 7.53 -3.49 -4.29
CA SER A 81 6.14 -3.22 -4.72
C SER A 81 5.62 -4.28 -5.69
N ARG A 82 6.48 -4.71 -6.63
CA ARG A 82 6.19 -5.80 -7.56
C ARG A 82 6.01 -7.14 -6.83
N PHE A 83 6.88 -7.44 -5.86
CA PHE A 83 6.78 -8.66 -5.07
C PHE A 83 5.47 -8.71 -4.28
N ILE A 84 5.12 -7.60 -3.62
CA ILE A 84 3.86 -7.48 -2.86
C ILE A 84 2.66 -7.73 -3.77
N SER A 85 2.62 -7.09 -4.95
CA SER A 85 1.50 -7.23 -5.90
C SER A 85 1.27 -8.66 -6.39
N HIS A 86 2.30 -9.52 -6.35
CA HIS A 86 2.20 -10.92 -6.76
C HIS A 86 1.88 -11.87 -5.59
N ASN A 87 2.26 -11.53 -4.36
CA ASN A 87 2.24 -12.48 -3.24
C ASN A 87 1.21 -12.16 -2.16
N LEU A 88 0.99 -10.87 -1.83
CA LEU A 88 0.17 -10.49 -0.67
C LEU A 88 -1.27 -11.02 -0.74
N PHE A 89 -1.93 -10.90 -1.90
CA PHE A 89 -3.28 -11.42 -2.06
C PHE A 89 -3.35 -12.94 -1.95
N SER A 90 -2.33 -13.64 -2.45
CA SER A 90 -2.24 -15.10 -2.32
C SER A 90 -2.05 -15.53 -0.86
N ASN A 91 -1.16 -14.85 -0.12
CA ASN A 91 -0.95 -15.08 1.31
C ASN A 91 -2.22 -14.77 2.10
N PHE A 92 -2.89 -13.66 1.80
CA PHE A 92 -4.17 -13.30 2.40
C PHE A 92 -5.24 -14.38 2.16
N LYS A 93 -5.42 -14.85 0.93
CA LYS A 93 -6.39 -15.90 0.58
C LYS A 93 -6.11 -17.23 1.30
N ALA A 94 -4.85 -17.62 1.41
CA ALA A 94 -4.45 -18.82 2.13
C ALA A 94 -4.85 -18.74 3.61
N LEU A 95 -4.57 -17.60 4.25
CA LEU A 95 -4.91 -17.35 5.66
C LEU A 95 -6.42 -17.25 5.90
N VAL A 96 -7.18 -16.60 4.98
CA VAL A 96 -8.64 -16.60 5.05
C VAL A 96 -9.19 -18.03 4.95
N SER A 97 -8.60 -18.88 4.13
CA SER A 97 -8.99 -20.30 4.02
C SER A 97 -8.70 -21.07 5.30
N GLU A 98 -7.58 -20.79 5.96
CA GLU A 98 -7.17 -21.44 7.21
C GLU A 98 -8.06 -21.01 8.38
N HIS A 99 -8.34 -19.72 8.49
CA HIS A 99 -9.10 -19.15 9.60
C HIS A 99 -10.62 -19.09 9.37
N HIS A 100 -11.08 -19.31 8.13
CA HIS A 100 -12.48 -19.23 7.69
C HIS A 100 -13.16 -17.87 7.90
N GLU A 101 -12.39 -16.81 8.15
CA GLU A 101 -12.88 -15.46 8.39
C GLU A 101 -11.89 -14.41 7.88
N ILE A 102 -12.40 -13.17 7.72
CA ILE A 102 -11.58 -11.99 7.51
C ILE A 102 -11.54 -11.23 8.82
N SER A 103 -10.34 -11.06 9.38
CA SER A 103 -10.11 -10.34 10.64
C SER A 103 -8.82 -9.53 10.56
N GLU A 104 -8.66 -8.61 11.51
CA GLU A 104 -7.42 -7.84 11.65
C GLU A 104 -6.19 -8.75 11.81
N ASN A 105 -6.36 -9.86 12.54
CA ASN A 105 -5.29 -10.85 12.73
C ASN A 105 -4.89 -11.53 11.42
N VAL A 106 -5.86 -11.92 10.59
CA VAL A 106 -5.61 -12.52 9.27
C VAL A 106 -4.85 -11.54 8.36
N ILE A 107 -5.25 -10.27 8.37
CA ILE A 107 -4.58 -9.24 7.57
C ILE A 107 -3.14 -9.01 8.08
N ASN A 108 -2.94 -8.89 9.40
CA ASN A 108 -1.60 -8.76 9.98
C ASN A 108 -0.69 -9.94 9.62
N LYS A 109 -1.20 -11.16 9.72
CA LYS A 109 -0.46 -12.37 9.31
C LYS A 109 -0.09 -12.36 7.83
N ALA A 110 -0.99 -11.87 6.96
CA ALA A 110 -0.71 -11.77 5.52
C ALA A 110 0.44 -10.78 5.23
N PHE A 111 0.46 -9.64 5.91
CA PHE A 111 1.57 -8.69 5.83
C PHE A 111 2.87 -9.30 6.33
N SER A 112 2.85 -9.96 7.49
CA SER A 112 4.02 -10.62 8.08
C SER A 112 4.57 -11.72 7.18
N ALA A 113 3.70 -12.58 6.62
CA ALA A 113 4.11 -13.63 5.69
C ALA A 113 4.76 -13.04 4.43
N THR A 114 4.18 -11.97 3.87
CA THR A 114 4.71 -11.30 2.68
C THR A 114 6.07 -10.64 2.96
N GLU A 115 6.23 -10.04 4.14
CA GLU A 115 7.52 -9.50 4.59
C GLU A 115 8.59 -10.59 4.69
N GLU A 116 8.30 -11.70 5.38
CA GLU A 116 9.26 -12.79 5.54
C GLU A 116 9.62 -13.44 4.19
N ASP A 117 8.66 -13.61 3.29
CA ASP A 117 8.90 -14.12 1.95
C ASP A 117 9.84 -13.18 1.16
N PHE A 118 9.65 -11.86 1.27
CA PHE A 118 10.53 -10.88 0.63
C PHE A 118 11.93 -10.88 1.27
N LEU A 119 12.04 -10.96 2.59
CA LEU A 119 13.32 -11.09 3.28
C LEU A 119 14.07 -12.37 2.88
N CYS A 120 13.36 -13.46 2.66
CA CYS A 120 13.94 -14.68 2.09
C CYS A 120 14.49 -14.45 0.68
N LEU A 121 13.79 -13.68 -0.16
CA LEU A 121 14.28 -13.29 -1.48
C LEU A 121 15.54 -12.41 -1.37
N VAL A 122 15.53 -11.41 -0.48
CA VAL A 122 16.71 -10.56 -0.21
C VAL A 122 17.90 -11.41 0.19
N LYS A 123 17.72 -12.36 1.12
CA LYS A 123 18.79 -13.27 1.56
C LYS A 123 19.36 -14.10 0.42
N LYS A 124 18.51 -14.64 -0.45
CA LYS A 124 18.92 -15.42 -1.62
C LYS A 124 19.75 -14.59 -2.62
N GLN A 125 19.42 -13.31 -2.77
CA GLN A 125 20.07 -12.42 -3.74
C GLN A 125 21.17 -11.54 -3.14
N TRP A 126 21.41 -11.61 -1.83
CA TRP A 126 22.31 -10.72 -1.11
C TRP A 126 23.69 -10.56 -1.71
N LEU A 127 24.33 -11.66 -2.10
CA LEU A 127 25.69 -11.63 -2.66
C LEU A 127 25.73 -11.17 -4.12
N SER A 128 24.69 -11.43 -4.90
CA SER A 128 24.63 -11.06 -6.33
C SER A 128 24.04 -9.68 -6.57
N ARG A 129 23.08 -9.25 -5.74
CA ARG A 129 22.35 -7.99 -5.86
C ARG A 129 22.12 -7.35 -4.48
N PRO A 130 23.17 -6.91 -3.78
CA PRO A 130 23.05 -6.42 -2.40
C PRO A 130 22.10 -5.22 -2.25
N GLN A 131 21.94 -4.41 -3.30
CA GLN A 131 21.03 -3.25 -3.29
C GLN A 131 19.55 -3.63 -3.08
N ILE A 132 19.16 -4.90 -3.32
CA ILE A 132 17.79 -5.35 -3.05
C ILE A 132 17.42 -5.18 -1.57
N ALA A 133 18.40 -5.20 -0.66
CA ALA A 133 18.18 -4.99 0.76
C ALA A 133 17.75 -3.55 1.11
N SER A 134 18.03 -2.58 0.22
CA SER A 134 17.58 -1.19 0.40
C SER A 134 16.30 -0.85 -0.35
N VAL A 135 15.70 -1.83 -1.03
CA VAL A 135 14.42 -1.65 -1.72
C VAL A 135 13.28 -1.92 -0.75
N GLY A 136 12.30 -1.04 -0.74
CA GLY A 136 11.10 -1.18 0.07
C GLY A 136 9.86 -0.67 -0.65
N SER A 137 8.72 -0.85 0.00
CA SER A 137 7.44 -0.33 -0.48
C SER A 137 6.50 -0.04 0.68
N CYS A 138 5.84 1.13 0.64
CA CYS A 138 4.60 1.31 1.38
C CYS A 138 3.58 0.29 0.88
N CYS A 139 2.73 -0.18 1.77
CA CYS A 139 1.72 -1.18 1.47
C CYS A 139 0.38 -0.75 2.06
N LEU A 140 -0.54 -0.33 1.20
CA LEU A 140 -1.90 0.04 1.54
C LEU A 140 -2.87 -0.99 0.95
N VAL A 141 -3.70 -1.56 1.79
CA VAL A 141 -4.71 -2.56 1.40
C VAL A 141 -6.08 -2.14 1.88
N GLY A 142 -7.09 -2.35 1.03
CA GLY A 142 -8.50 -2.32 1.38
C GLY A 142 -9.16 -3.65 1.05
N VAL A 143 -10.00 -4.15 1.96
CA VAL A 143 -10.83 -5.34 1.71
C VAL A 143 -12.28 -4.99 1.99
N VAL A 144 -13.12 -5.08 0.97
CA VAL A 144 -14.58 -4.88 1.10
C VAL A 144 -15.25 -6.24 1.10
N CYS A 145 -15.93 -6.57 2.18
CA CYS A 145 -16.63 -7.84 2.34
C CYS A 145 -17.77 -7.72 3.35
N ASN A 146 -18.93 -8.27 3.05
CA ASN A 146 -20.10 -8.33 3.94
C ASN A 146 -20.45 -6.96 4.58
N GLY A 147 -20.40 -5.88 3.80
CA GLY A 147 -20.71 -4.53 4.28
C GLY A 147 -19.66 -3.93 5.21
N GLN A 148 -18.49 -4.54 5.33
CA GLN A 148 -17.35 -4.02 6.06
C GLN A 148 -16.20 -3.69 5.11
N LEU A 149 -15.48 -2.63 5.45
CA LEU A 149 -14.24 -2.21 4.82
C LEU A 149 -13.12 -2.33 5.84
N TYR A 150 -12.18 -3.22 5.56
CA TYR A 150 -10.93 -3.33 6.30
C TYR A 150 -9.86 -2.53 5.57
N ILE A 151 -9.17 -1.65 6.26
CA ILE A 151 -8.07 -0.87 5.72
C ILE A 151 -6.83 -1.20 6.53
N ALA A 152 -5.77 -1.61 5.85
CA ALA A 152 -4.46 -1.89 6.44
C ALA A 152 -3.40 -1.04 5.73
N ASN A 153 -2.63 -0.26 6.50
CA ASN A 153 -1.60 0.62 5.95
C ASN A 153 -0.27 0.46 6.69
N ALA A 154 0.79 0.15 5.94
CA ALA A 154 2.18 0.20 6.37
C ALA A 154 2.93 1.17 5.44
N GLY A 155 3.06 2.43 5.85
CA GLY A 155 3.63 3.51 5.07
C GLY A 155 2.79 4.78 5.11
N ASP A 156 2.94 5.65 4.14
CA ASP A 156 2.30 6.97 4.07
C ASP A 156 1.30 7.14 2.92
N SER A 157 0.97 6.05 2.23
CA SER A 157 -0.17 5.96 1.33
C SER A 157 -1.49 6.19 2.09
N ARG A 158 -2.54 6.63 1.40
CA ARG A 158 -3.77 7.14 2.04
C ARG A 158 -5.03 6.53 1.45
N VAL A 159 -6.05 6.35 2.33
CA VAL A 159 -7.44 6.11 1.93
C VAL A 159 -8.30 7.27 2.37
N ALA A 160 -9.07 7.82 1.46
CA ALA A 160 -10.09 8.82 1.72
C ALA A 160 -11.47 8.28 1.34
N LEU A 161 -12.44 8.45 2.24
CA LEU A 161 -13.85 8.17 2.04
C LEU A 161 -14.57 9.45 1.66
N GLY A 162 -15.33 9.42 0.56
CA GLY A 162 -16.31 10.44 0.23
C GLY A 162 -17.68 10.08 0.77
N ARG A 163 -18.16 10.84 1.76
CA ARG A 163 -19.48 10.64 2.39
C ARG A 163 -20.44 11.78 2.08
N ALA A 164 -21.66 11.46 1.65
CA ALA A 164 -22.72 12.43 1.46
C ALA A 164 -23.15 13.04 2.82
N GLU A 165 -23.31 14.35 2.88
CA GLU A 165 -23.90 15.03 4.04
C GLU A 165 -25.41 15.18 3.84
N PRO A 166 -26.24 14.70 4.79
CA PRO A 166 -27.70 14.83 4.69
C PRO A 166 -28.14 16.29 4.54
N GLY A 167 -28.96 16.56 3.54
CA GLY A 167 -29.50 17.91 3.30
C GLY A 167 -28.58 18.90 2.58
N ILE A 168 -27.36 18.49 2.24
CA ILE A 168 -26.38 19.35 1.54
C ILE A 168 -25.87 18.61 0.31
N ARG A 169 -25.83 19.29 -0.85
CA ARG A 169 -25.22 18.72 -2.07
C ARG A 169 -23.67 18.75 -1.98
N ARG A 170 -23.11 18.26 -0.89
CA ARG A 170 -21.66 18.20 -0.68
C ARG A 170 -21.25 16.83 -0.23
N VAL A 171 -20.07 16.43 -0.65
CA VAL A 171 -19.41 15.22 -0.19
C VAL A 171 -18.28 15.63 0.76
N LYS A 172 -18.30 15.06 1.96
CA LYS A 172 -17.24 15.23 2.94
C LYS A 172 -16.15 14.19 2.70
N ALA A 173 -14.91 14.62 2.62
CA ALA A 173 -13.77 13.73 2.60
C ALA A 173 -13.37 13.36 4.04
N ILE A 174 -13.23 12.05 4.30
CA ILE A 174 -12.83 11.49 5.59
C ILE A 174 -11.63 10.60 5.34
N GLN A 175 -10.48 10.92 5.95
CA GLN A 175 -9.31 10.05 5.87
C GLN A 175 -9.52 8.84 6.77
N LEU A 176 -9.34 7.63 6.23
CA LEU A 176 -9.54 6.37 6.93
C LEU A 176 -8.22 5.65 7.25
N SER A 177 -7.12 6.00 6.62
CA SER A 177 -5.81 5.41 6.90
C SER A 177 -4.99 6.24 7.87
N ARG A 178 -4.22 5.59 8.76
CA ARG A 178 -3.16 6.22 9.52
C ARG A 178 -1.87 6.20 8.70
N GLU A 179 -1.19 7.33 8.61
CA GLU A 179 0.09 7.46 7.93
C GLU A 179 1.25 7.19 8.89
N HIS A 180 2.30 6.57 8.38
CA HIS A 180 3.52 6.27 9.10
C HIS A 180 4.71 7.08 8.55
N ASN A 181 4.53 8.40 8.42
CA ASN A 181 5.54 9.32 7.91
C ASN A 181 6.17 10.12 9.07
N ALA A 182 7.50 10.21 9.11
CA ALA A 182 8.26 10.92 10.15
C ALA A 182 7.99 12.44 10.22
N ASN A 183 7.37 13.03 9.19
CA ASN A 183 6.90 14.41 9.26
C ASN A 183 5.72 14.60 10.25
N ILE A 184 5.07 13.52 10.65
CA ILE A 184 3.99 13.51 11.63
C ILE A 184 4.58 13.38 13.04
N GLU A 185 4.23 14.28 13.94
CA GLU A 185 4.82 14.34 15.29
C GLU A 185 4.53 13.07 16.09
N SER A 186 3.31 12.53 16.03
CA SER A 186 2.95 11.30 16.74
C SER A 186 3.79 10.09 16.29
N VAL A 187 4.16 10.03 15.00
CA VAL A 187 5.05 8.98 14.47
C VAL A 187 6.47 9.14 15.02
N ARG A 188 6.99 10.37 15.10
CA ARG A 188 8.29 10.64 15.73
C ARG A 188 8.30 10.24 17.21
N ASN A 189 7.23 10.54 17.93
CA ASN A 189 7.12 10.20 19.34
C ASN A 189 7.02 8.67 19.56
N GLU A 190 6.29 7.96 18.68
CA GLU A 190 6.26 6.51 18.65
C GLU A 190 7.68 5.92 18.45
N LEU A 191 8.41 6.41 17.45
CA LEU A 191 9.79 5.96 17.19
C LEU A 191 10.73 6.20 18.37
N ARG A 192 10.67 7.40 18.99
CA ARG A 192 11.49 7.69 20.19
C ARG A 192 11.15 6.81 21.37
N SER A 193 9.87 6.50 21.57
CA SER A 193 9.43 5.59 22.63
C SER A 193 9.89 4.15 22.38
N LEU A 194 9.91 3.72 21.13
CA LEU A 194 10.40 2.41 20.74
C LEU A 194 11.94 2.31 20.85
N HIS A 195 12.65 3.42 20.70
CA HIS A 195 14.12 3.48 20.70
C HIS A 195 14.65 4.56 21.67
N PRO A 196 14.42 4.41 22.98
CA PRO A 196 14.76 5.45 23.97
C PRO A 196 16.28 5.74 24.04
N ASP A 197 17.10 4.74 23.72
CA ASP A 197 18.56 4.84 23.76
C ASP A 197 19.18 5.37 22.46
N ASP A 198 18.34 5.67 21.44
CA ASP A 198 18.79 6.14 20.13
C ASP A 198 18.32 7.57 19.87
N SER A 199 19.11 8.55 20.28
CA SER A 199 18.81 9.97 20.07
C SER A 199 18.75 10.38 18.59
N GLN A 200 19.29 9.56 17.68
CA GLN A 200 19.32 9.78 16.23
C GLN A 200 18.30 8.92 15.49
N ILE A 201 17.33 8.32 16.20
CA ILE A 201 16.29 7.50 15.54
C ILE A 201 15.47 8.33 14.54
N VAL A 202 15.24 9.62 14.82
CA VAL A 202 14.57 10.56 13.93
C VAL A 202 15.39 11.84 13.82
N VAL A 203 15.77 12.20 12.60
CA VAL A 203 16.64 13.33 12.29
C VAL A 203 15.95 14.31 11.33
N LEU A 204 16.05 15.61 11.60
CA LEU A 204 15.65 16.66 10.67
C LEU A 204 16.79 16.94 9.70
N LYS A 205 16.62 16.55 8.42
CA LYS A 205 17.61 16.75 7.37
C LYS A 205 16.97 17.50 6.20
N HIS A 206 17.57 18.65 5.82
CA HIS A 206 17.04 19.49 4.75
C HIS A 206 15.56 19.88 4.93
N LYS A 207 15.15 20.20 6.15
CA LYS A 207 13.75 20.54 6.54
C LYS A 207 12.74 19.38 6.41
N VAL A 208 13.22 18.14 6.29
CA VAL A 208 12.40 16.93 6.23
C VAL A 208 12.83 15.98 7.36
N TRP A 209 11.86 15.48 8.12
CA TRP A 209 12.11 14.47 9.14
C TRP A 209 12.33 13.11 8.49
N ARG A 210 13.37 12.41 8.94
CA ARG A 210 13.75 11.09 8.44
C ARG A 210 14.12 10.15 9.56
N VAL A 211 13.71 8.91 9.43
CA VAL A 211 14.17 7.80 10.27
C VAL A 211 15.65 7.55 9.94
N LYS A 212 16.52 7.62 10.95
CA LYS A 212 17.99 7.52 10.83
C LYS A 212 18.60 8.47 9.79
N GLY A 213 17.91 9.57 9.46
CA GLY A 213 18.35 10.51 8.43
C GLY A 213 18.28 9.99 6.99
N ILE A 214 17.65 8.82 6.77
CA ILE A 214 17.61 8.12 5.48
C ILE A 214 16.22 8.17 4.85
N ILE A 215 15.20 7.57 5.48
CA ILE A 215 13.87 7.36 4.93
C ILE A 215 12.80 8.15 5.69
N GLN A 216 11.70 8.51 5.02
CA GLN A 216 10.62 9.27 5.66
C GLN A 216 9.59 8.39 6.36
N VAL A 217 9.38 7.16 5.87
CA VAL A 217 8.41 6.23 6.44
C VAL A 217 8.98 5.44 7.62
N SER A 218 8.15 5.11 8.60
CA SER A 218 8.51 4.29 9.76
C SER A 218 8.03 2.84 9.63
N ARG A 219 7.23 2.54 8.59
CA ARG A 219 6.73 1.20 8.27
C ARG A 219 6.72 0.99 6.77
N SER A 220 7.12 -0.21 6.34
CA SER A 220 7.17 -0.64 4.94
C SER A 220 7.29 -2.16 4.86
N ILE A 221 7.08 -2.73 3.68
CA ILE A 221 7.55 -4.07 3.33
C ILE A 221 8.91 -3.93 2.63
N GLY A 222 9.87 -4.79 2.97
CA GLY A 222 11.26 -4.66 2.50
C GLY A 222 12.10 -3.76 3.40
N ASP A 223 12.98 -2.94 2.85
CA ASP A 223 13.95 -2.14 3.61
C ASP A 223 14.76 -3.01 4.59
N ALA A 224 15.17 -4.18 4.13
CA ALA A 224 15.82 -5.20 4.96
C ALA A 224 17.05 -4.67 5.73
N TYR A 225 17.74 -3.68 5.16
CA TYR A 225 18.91 -3.03 5.77
C TYR A 225 18.61 -2.26 7.05
N LEU A 226 17.35 -1.85 7.29
CA LEU A 226 16.89 -1.19 8.51
C LEU A 226 16.13 -2.14 9.46
N LYS A 227 16.00 -3.40 9.07
CA LYS A 227 15.29 -4.44 9.83
C LYS A 227 16.19 -5.56 10.31
N ARG A 228 17.22 -5.90 9.55
CA ARG A 228 18.16 -7.00 9.82
C ARG A 228 19.58 -6.50 9.69
N THR A 229 20.34 -6.55 10.78
CA THR A 229 21.74 -6.06 10.83
C THR A 229 22.65 -6.75 9.82
N GLU A 230 22.35 -8.01 9.48
CA GLU A 230 23.09 -8.78 8.47
C GLU A 230 23.08 -8.14 7.08
N PHE A 231 22.10 -7.29 6.76
CA PHE A 231 22.01 -6.55 5.52
C PHE A 231 22.49 -5.09 5.63
N ASN A 232 22.88 -4.61 6.80
CA ASN A 232 23.43 -3.29 7.01
C ASN A 232 24.98 -3.29 7.04
N ARG A 233 25.59 -3.95 6.11
CA ARG A 233 27.04 -4.11 5.97
C ARG A 233 27.44 -4.23 4.51
N GLU A 234 28.74 -4.37 4.23
CA GLU A 234 29.18 -4.74 2.88
C GLU A 234 28.57 -6.08 2.45
N PRO A 235 28.17 -6.21 1.16
CA PRO A 235 28.45 -5.32 0.01
C PRO A 235 27.38 -4.21 -0.25
N LEU A 236 26.46 -3.92 0.67
CA LEU A 236 25.53 -2.81 0.51
C LEU A 236 26.30 -1.48 0.34
N GLN A 237 25.82 -0.59 -0.55
CA GLN A 237 26.43 0.72 -0.76
C GLN A 237 26.47 1.54 0.53
N SER A 238 27.58 2.28 0.78
CA SER A 238 27.80 3.06 2.00
C SER A 238 26.72 4.09 2.31
N LYS A 239 26.07 4.67 1.27
CA LYS A 239 24.98 5.65 1.45
C LYS A 239 23.74 5.09 2.16
N TYR A 240 23.55 3.77 2.17
CA TYR A 240 22.46 3.06 2.86
C TYR A 240 22.90 2.47 4.19
N ARG A 241 24.21 2.34 4.44
CA ARG A 241 24.71 1.75 5.68
C ARG A 241 24.65 2.76 6.82
N LEU A 242 24.16 2.31 7.97
CA LEU A 242 24.27 3.05 9.23
C LEU A 242 25.70 2.99 9.74
N ALA A 243 26.17 4.10 10.31
CA ALA A 243 27.53 4.16 10.90
C ALA A 243 27.67 3.21 12.09
N GLU A 244 26.59 3.03 12.86
CA GLU A 244 26.54 2.18 14.05
C GLU A 244 25.57 1.01 13.84
N PRO A 245 25.92 -0.19 14.31
CA PRO A 245 25.00 -1.32 14.32
C PRO A 245 23.78 -1.02 15.18
N PHE A 246 22.62 -1.51 14.77
CA PHE A 246 21.41 -1.45 15.58
C PHE A 246 21.08 -2.84 16.14
N HIS A 247 20.51 -2.88 17.36
CA HIS A 247 20.12 -4.12 18.02
C HIS A 247 18.62 -4.38 17.95
N LYS A 248 17.85 -3.34 17.68
CA LYS A 248 16.40 -3.38 17.60
C LYS A 248 15.94 -2.95 16.20
N LEU A 249 14.94 -3.63 15.67
CA LEU A 249 14.27 -3.33 14.41
C LEU A 249 13.95 -1.84 14.33
N ILE A 250 14.44 -1.14 13.30
CA ILE A 250 14.24 0.31 13.11
C ILE A 250 12.92 0.59 12.42
N LEU A 251 12.58 -0.17 11.35
CA LEU A 251 11.31 -0.08 10.64
C LEU A 251 10.42 -1.28 10.95
N GLY A 252 9.11 -1.03 11.08
CA GLY A 252 8.10 -2.09 11.17
C GLY A 252 7.53 -2.47 9.80
N SER A 253 6.95 -3.67 9.71
CA SER A 253 6.11 -4.09 8.57
C SER A 253 4.65 -4.25 8.95
N GLU A 254 4.32 -4.19 10.25
CA GLU A 254 2.95 -4.30 10.73
C GLU A 254 2.10 -3.12 10.25
N PRO A 255 0.95 -3.37 9.61
CA PRO A 255 0.04 -2.30 9.22
C PRO A 255 -0.73 -1.75 10.43
N SER A 256 -1.11 -0.48 10.37
CA SER A 256 -2.23 0.02 11.17
C SER A 256 -3.53 -0.40 10.50
N ILE A 257 -4.44 -1.04 11.24
CA ILE A 257 -5.71 -1.53 10.70
C ILE A 257 -6.86 -0.69 11.23
N LEU A 258 -7.81 -0.37 10.34
CA LEU A 258 -9.09 0.24 10.65
C LEU A 258 -10.19 -0.58 9.99
N VAL A 259 -11.23 -0.91 10.77
CA VAL A 259 -12.44 -1.57 10.26
C VAL A 259 -13.58 -0.56 10.25
N HIS A 260 -14.13 -0.32 9.07
CA HIS A 260 -15.21 0.62 8.85
C HIS A 260 -16.46 -0.13 8.34
N LYS A 261 -17.59 0.01 9.07
CA LYS A 261 -18.88 -0.50 8.59
C LYS A 261 -19.41 0.46 7.54
N LEU A 262 -19.60 -0.02 6.32
CA LEU A 262 -20.12 0.79 5.23
C LEU A 262 -21.52 1.31 5.54
N GLN A 263 -21.75 2.59 5.28
CA GLN A 263 -23.00 3.29 5.50
C GLN A 263 -23.64 3.68 4.16
N PRO A 264 -24.97 3.84 4.10
CA PRO A 264 -25.66 4.26 2.88
C PRO A 264 -25.19 5.62 2.31
N GLU A 265 -24.61 6.46 3.16
CA GLU A 265 -24.08 7.77 2.79
C GLU A 265 -22.65 7.71 2.23
N ASP A 266 -21.95 6.57 2.36
CA ASP A 266 -20.62 6.35 1.81
C ASP A 266 -20.74 6.20 0.30
N GLN A 267 -20.13 7.13 -0.45
CA GLN A 267 -20.33 7.20 -1.91
C GLN A 267 -19.14 6.62 -2.67
N PHE A 268 -17.93 6.92 -2.23
CA PHE A 268 -16.72 6.42 -2.90
C PHE A 268 -15.53 6.36 -1.96
N LEU A 269 -14.56 5.56 -2.35
CA LEU A 269 -13.24 5.44 -1.70
C LEU A 269 -12.15 5.84 -2.69
N ILE A 270 -11.13 6.53 -2.21
CA ILE A 270 -9.91 6.85 -2.96
C ILE A 270 -8.73 6.24 -2.24
N PHE A 271 -8.04 5.30 -2.88
CA PHE A 271 -6.75 4.79 -2.43
C PHE A 271 -5.65 5.47 -3.24
N ALA A 272 -4.63 5.98 -2.60
CA ALA A 272 -3.58 6.73 -3.27
C ALA A 272 -2.20 6.56 -2.61
N SER A 273 -1.15 6.55 -3.42
CA SER A 273 0.22 6.77 -2.95
C SER A 273 0.43 8.23 -2.50
N ASP A 274 1.55 8.54 -1.87
CA ASP A 274 1.89 9.86 -1.32
C ASP A 274 1.95 10.96 -2.39
N GLY A 275 2.18 10.56 -3.64
CA GLY A 275 2.22 11.46 -4.80
C GLY A 275 0.90 12.17 -5.10
N LEU A 276 -0.24 11.66 -4.61
CA LEU A 276 -1.51 12.37 -4.67
C LEU A 276 -1.64 13.34 -3.50
N CYS A 277 -1.24 14.59 -3.69
CA CYS A 277 -1.56 15.65 -2.74
C CYS A 277 -3.07 15.95 -2.82
N ILE A 278 -3.84 15.53 -1.80
CA ILE A 278 -5.30 15.79 -1.67
C ILE A 278 -5.56 17.29 -1.37
N SER A 279 -4.55 18.13 -1.39
CA SER A 279 -4.67 19.58 -1.29
C SER A 279 -4.90 20.18 -2.68
N ALA A 280 -5.99 20.89 -2.84
CA ALA A 280 -6.52 21.47 -4.09
C ALA A 280 -5.61 22.51 -4.80
N THR A 281 -4.34 22.60 -4.49
CA THR A 281 -3.42 23.57 -5.09
C THR A 281 -2.01 23.03 -5.26
N LYS A 282 -1.62 22.88 -6.51
CA LYS A 282 -0.29 22.79 -7.11
C LYS A 282 0.26 21.40 -7.45
N LYS A 283 0.32 21.22 -8.79
CA LYS A 283 1.13 20.27 -9.57
C LYS A 283 1.06 18.80 -9.17
N LEU A 284 0.30 18.07 -9.96
CA LEU A 284 0.30 16.63 -10.15
C LEU A 284 1.73 16.12 -10.40
N SER A 285 2.31 15.46 -9.41
CA SER A 285 3.53 14.71 -9.60
C SER A 285 3.45 13.44 -8.74
N LYS A 286 3.41 12.29 -9.37
CA LYS A 286 3.25 10.91 -8.86
C LYS A 286 1.80 10.56 -8.49
N LEU A 287 1.20 9.65 -9.23
CA LEU A 287 -0.17 9.18 -8.96
C LEU A 287 -0.32 7.70 -9.28
N CYS A 288 -0.44 6.87 -8.24
CA CYS A 288 -1.27 5.68 -8.33
C CYS A 288 -2.56 5.95 -7.55
N LYS A 289 -3.71 5.97 -8.22
CA LYS A 289 -5.02 6.22 -7.62
C LYS A 289 -5.99 5.14 -8.04
N ILE A 290 -6.60 4.46 -7.07
CA ILE A 290 -7.78 3.63 -7.29
C ILE A 290 -8.98 4.35 -6.69
N SER A 291 -10.01 4.57 -7.48
CA SER A 291 -11.29 5.12 -7.00
C SER A 291 -12.36 4.04 -7.13
N LEU A 292 -13.00 3.73 -6.01
CA LEU A 292 -14.16 2.86 -5.94
C LEU A 292 -15.39 3.74 -5.74
N ALA A 293 -16.31 3.76 -6.72
CA ALA A 293 -17.64 4.30 -6.53
C ALA A 293 -18.55 3.17 -6.04
N MET A 294 -19.09 3.31 -4.84
CA MET A 294 -19.95 2.29 -4.24
C MET A 294 -21.39 2.47 -4.74
N GLU A 295 -22.02 1.38 -5.20
CA GLU A 295 -23.45 1.39 -5.44
C GLU A 295 -24.22 1.49 -4.12
N SER A 296 -25.27 2.31 -4.10
CA SER A 296 -26.15 2.40 -2.94
C SER A 296 -26.76 1.02 -2.63
N PRO A 297 -26.81 0.58 -1.34
CA PRO A 297 -27.41 -0.69 -0.95
C PRO A 297 -28.86 -0.90 -1.42
N ARG A 298 -29.54 0.16 -1.89
CA ARG A 298 -30.90 0.10 -2.44
C ARG A 298 -30.99 -0.58 -3.78
N ASP A 299 -29.92 -0.63 -4.55
CA ASP A 299 -29.90 -1.18 -5.92
C ASP A 299 -29.49 -2.65 -5.95
N SER A 300 -28.71 -3.11 -4.97
CA SER A 300 -28.30 -4.53 -4.86
C SER A 300 -29.43 -5.49 -4.47
N LEU A 301 -30.48 -5.01 -3.80
CA LEU A 301 -31.65 -5.84 -3.43
C LEU A 301 -32.60 -6.11 -4.62
N LYS A 302 -32.49 -5.38 -5.72
CA LYS A 302 -33.31 -5.60 -6.92
C LYS A 302 -32.74 -6.62 -7.90
N GLN A 303 -31.48 -6.99 -7.78
CA GLN A 303 -30.84 -7.98 -8.67
C GLN A 303 -31.01 -9.45 -8.20
N HIS A 304 -31.42 -9.68 -6.97
CA HIS A 304 -31.63 -11.05 -6.42
C HIS A 304 -33.09 -11.50 -6.44
N SER A 305 -34.01 -10.75 -7.06
CA SER A 305 -35.43 -11.07 -7.20
C SER A 305 -35.89 -11.19 -8.66
N ARG A 306 -35.00 -11.61 -9.57
CA ARG A 306 -35.38 -12.04 -10.93
C ARG A 306 -34.75 -13.37 -11.28
#